data_0dc2d00c798d08dda945da00ab610a1a
#
_entry.id   0dc2d00c798d08dda945da00ab610a1a
#
_cell.length_a   1.000
_cell.length_b   1.000
_cell.length_c   1.000
_cell.angle_alpha   90.00
_cell.angle_beta   90.00
_cell.angle_gamma   90.00
#
_symmetry.space_group_name_H-M   'P 1'
#
loop_
_entity.id
_entity.type
_entity.pdbx_description
1 polymer ?
#
loop_
_entity_poly.entity_id
_entity_poly.type
_entity_poly.pdbx_seq_one_letter_code
_entity_poly.pdbx_strand_id
1 'polypeptide(L)'
;MGSCMVLAVLLALSTAAAHRKLLVFLIDGFRFDYLDDKELESLPGFKDIVSMGVKVDYMTPDFPSLSYPNYYTLMTGRHCEVHQMTGNYMWDPTTNVSFDIGVNKESLLPLWWNGSEPLWVTMMKEKKNVFMYYWPGCEVEILGVRPSYCREYFSVPTDKNFADAVSDALESLCNGSAEMAAVYYERIDVEGHHYGPASVQRKNALKEVDKALSNMIKQIKSKGLQHDVNVLLFSDHGMTDISWADKVIELKNYINMSDTIQMKDRGPVVSLWPVQEKHTEIYEKLKAVEHMHVYNIKDIPDRFFYKKGKFVAPLTLVAEEGWFIVESREKLPFWENGTGRKEAWQNGWHGYDNELLEMRGFFLAYGPDFKSNFRAPPIRSVDVYNIMCNLAGVKPLPNNGSWSRVECMLQNTAPLAQLSQWSSCVLALMLLSLFA
;
A
#
# COMPACT_ATOMS: atom_id res chain seq x y z
N MET A 1 -32.68 -48.32 -45.29
CA MET A 1 -31.89 -47.12 -45.55
C MET A 1 -31.87 -46.31 -44.24
N GLY A 2 -30.82 -46.50 -43.50
CA GLY A 2 -30.67 -45.84 -42.19
C GLY A 2 -30.03 -44.50 -42.33
N SER A 3 -30.71 -43.43 -41.88
CA SER A 3 -30.15 -42.13 -41.72
C SER A 3 -29.35 -42.05 -40.42
N CYS A 4 -28.04 -41.99 -40.51
CA CYS A 4 -27.17 -41.59 -39.39
C CYS A 4 -27.36 -40.12 -39.08
N MET A 5 -28.11 -39.81 -38.00
CA MET A 5 -28.07 -38.50 -37.38
C MET A 5 -26.74 -38.37 -36.60
N VAL A 6 -25.82 -37.63 -37.19
CA VAL A 6 -24.61 -37.19 -36.47
C VAL A 6 -25.02 -36.10 -35.51
N LEU A 7 -25.16 -36.47 -34.23
CA LEU A 7 -25.36 -35.50 -33.14
C LEU A 7 -24.02 -34.81 -32.89
N ALA A 8 -23.79 -33.65 -33.53
CA ALA A 8 -22.67 -32.79 -33.18
C ALA A 8 -22.95 -32.11 -31.82
N VAL A 9 -22.49 -32.72 -30.76
CA VAL A 9 -22.42 -32.09 -29.44
C VAL A 9 -21.34 -31.03 -29.54
N LEU A 10 -21.74 -29.82 -29.84
CA LEU A 10 -20.92 -28.62 -29.62
C LEU A 10 -20.80 -28.47 -28.11
N LEU A 11 -19.77 -29.07 -27.51
CA LEU A 11 -19.24 -28.67 -26.23
C LEU A 11 -18.78 -27.20 -26.38
N ALA A 12 -19.66 -26.28 -26.06
CA ALA A 12 -19.28 -24.92 -25.73
C ALA A 12 -18.43 -24.98 -24.45
N LEU A 13 -17.16 -25.31 -24.61
CA LEU A 13 -16.17 -24.99 -23.62
C LEU A 13 -16.22 -23.47 -23.50
N SER A 14 -17.00 -22.97 -22.55
CA SER A 14 -16.76 -21.63 -22.02
C SER A 14 -15.35 -21.69 -21.43
N THR A 15 -14.36 -21.37 -22.24
CA THR A 15 -13.06 -20.98 -21.72
C THR A 15 -13.34 -19.72 -20.91
N ALA A 16 -13.61 -19.90 -19.62
CA ALA A 16 -13.44 -18.79 -18.68
C ALA A 16 -12.05 -18.25 -19.01
N ALA A 17 -12.01 -17.02 -19.53
CA ALA A 17 -10.73 -16.40 -19.84
C ALA A 17 -9.90 -16.50 -18.57
N ALA A 18 -8.81 -17.26 -18.61
CA ALA A 18 -7.95 -17.41 -17.46
C ALA A 18 -7.50 -16.00 -17.07
N HIS A 19 -7.77 -15.61 -15.82
CA HIS A 19 -7.34 -14.32 -15.34
C HIS A 19 -5.81 -14.25 -15.46
N ARG A 20 -5.33 -13.10 -15.91
CA ARG A 20 -3.91 -12.87 -16.09
C ARG A 20 -3.21 -12.81 -14.74
N LYS A 21 -1.93 -13.07 -14.77
CA LYS A 21 -1.08 -13.03 -13.59
C LYS A 21 -0.84 -11.60 -13.14
N LEU A 22 -0.60 -11.40 -11.86
CA LEU A 22 -0.44 -10.10 -11.26
C LEU A 22 0.92 -9.98 -10.57
N LEU A 23 1.70 -8.96 -10.96
CA LEU A 23 2.95 -8.58 -10.30
C LEU A 23 2.76 -7.22 -9.64
N VAL A 24 2.94 -7.14 -8.33
CA VAL A 24 2.66 -5.95 -7.53
C VAL A 24 3.91 -5.47 -6.83
N PHE A 25 4.18 -4.17 -6.90
CA PHE A 25 5.28 -3.52 -6.20
C PHE A 25 4.74 -2.46 -5.24
N LEU A 26 5.17 -2.55 -3.99
CA LEU A 26 5.05 -1.48 -3.01
C LEU A 26 6.44 -0.89 -2.80
N ILE A 27 6.62 0.35 -3.27
CA ILE A 27 7.86 1.12 -3.12
C ILE A 27 7.62 2.18 -2.06
N ASP A 28 8.12 1.95 -0.87
CA ASP A 28 7.86 2.76 0.31
C ASP A 28 8.36 4.21 0.17
N GLY A 29 7.59 5.15 0.68
CA GLY A 29 7.95 6.56 0.75
C GLY A 29 8.10 7.26 -0.59
N PHE A 30 7.59 6.66 -1.67
CA PHE A 30 7.74 7.20 -3.01
C PHE A 30 6.69 8.29 -3.27
N ARG A 31 7.09 9.56 -3.12
CA ARG A 31 6.24 10.72 -3.36
C ARG A 31 5.92 10.85 -4.86
N PHE A 32 4.69 11.23 -5.18
CA PHE A 32 4.16 11.25 -6.56
C PHE A 32 5.00 12.10 -7.53
N ASP A 33 5.62 13.19 -7.06
CA ASP A 33 6.41 14.13 -7.88
C ASP A 33 7.87 13.69 -8.10
N TYR A 34 8.29 12.54 -7.54
CA TYR A 34 9.59 11.96 -7.87
C TYR A 34 9.69 11.46 -9.32
N LEU A 35 8.55 11.35 -10.00
CA LEU A 35 8.44 11.00 -11.41
C LEU A 35 7.84 12.16 -12.23
N ASP A 36 8.35 13.38 -12.03
CA ASP A 36 8.02 14.47 -12.93
C ASP A 36 8.62 14.22 -14.34
N ASP A 37 8.17 15.01 -15.32
CA ASP A 37 8.56 14.79 -16.72
C ASP A 37 10.09 14.93 -16.92
N LYS A 38 10.74 15.76 -16.12
CA LYS A 38 12.20 15.98 -16.19
C LYS A 38 12.99 14.81 -15.61
N GLU A 39 12.58 14.30 -14.47
CA GLU A 39 13.25 13.14 -13.85
C GLU A 39 13.05 11.87 -14.70
N LEU A 40 11.87 11.69 -15.31
CA LEU A 40 11.58 10.56 -16.23
C LEU A 40 12.54 10.47 -17.40
N GLU A 41 13.12 11.57 -17.87
CA GLU A 41 14.11 11.52 -18.96
C GLU A 41 15.37 10.76 -18.56
N SER A 42 15.71 10.75 -17.28
CA SER A 42 16.86 10.05 -16.72
C SER A 42 16.57 8.62 -16.23
N LEU A 43 15.31 8.18 -16.31
CA LEU A 43 14.79 6.94 -15.75
C LEU A 43 14.12 6.06 -16.82
N PRO A 44 14.90 5.36 -17.65
CA PRO A 44 14.40 4.62 -18.81
C PRO A 44 13.39 3.52 -18.45
N GLY A 45 13.52 2.85 -17.30
CA GLY A 45 12.60 1.83 -16.85
C GLY A 45 11.23 2.40 -16.51
N PHE A 46 11.18 3.46 -15.74
CA PHE A 46 9.92 4.19 -15.45
C PHE A 46 9.32 4.81 -16.71
N LYS A 47 10.16 5.40 -17.58
CA LYS A 47 9.72 5.98 -18.84
C LYS A 47 9.04 4.95 -19.74
N ASP A 48 9.61 3.76 -19.85
CA ASP A 48 9.01 2.65 -20.60
C ASP A 48 7.65 2.24 -19.99
N ILE A 49 7.57 2.10 -18.66
CA ILE A 49 6.31 1.74 -17.97
C ILE A 49 5.23 2.81 -18.24
N VAL A 50 5.57 4.09 -18.09
CA VAL A 50 4.63 5.19 -18.34
C VAL A 50 4.15 5.19 -19.79
N SER A 51 5.03 4.95 -20.75
CA SER A 51 4.68 4.90 -22.17
C SER A 51 3.82 3.70 -22.55
N MET A 52 4.04 2.56 -21.89
CA MET A 52 3.28 1.32 -22.15
C MET A 52 2.00 1.19 -21.33
N GLY A 53 1.80 2.04 -20.33
CA GLY A 53 0.74 1.86 -19.36
C GLY A 53 0.05 3.13 -18.90
N VAL A 54 -0.28 3.15 -17.63
CA VAL A 54 -1.04 4.20 -16.95
C VAL A 54 -0.19 4.85 -15.88
N LYS A 55 -0.22 6.19 -15.82
CA LYS A 55 0.28 6.98 -14.69
C LYS A 55 -0.87 7.79 -14.11
N VAL A 56 -1.12 7.75 -12.81
CA VAL A 56 -2.05 8.68 -12.16
C VAL A 56 -1.33 9.97 -11.80
N ASP A 57 -2.09 11.07 -11.67
CA ASP A 57 -1.51 12.34 -11.25
C ASP A 57 -0.89 12.24 -9.86
N TYR A 58 -1.60 11.64 -8.92
CA TYR A 58 -1.14 11.26 -7.58
C TYR A 58 -2.12 10.29 -6.92
N MET A 59 -1.66 9.64 -5.87
CA MET A 59 -2.49 8.81 -5.00
C MET A 59 -2.52 9.36 -3.58
N THR A 60 -3.71 9.69 -3.07
CA THR A 60 -3.88 10.15 -1.70
C THR A 60 -3.85 8.97 -0.75
N PRO A 61 -2.93 8.92 0.23
CA PRO A 61 -2.87 7.87 1.24
C PRO A 61 -4.04 7.97 2.22
N ASP A 62 -4.22 6.95 3.04
CA ASP A 62 -5.12 7.01 4.19
C ASP A 62 -4.46 7.78 5.36
N PHE A 63 -5.26 8.26 6.31
CA PHE A 63 -4.74 8.89 7.53
C PHE A 63 -4.59 7.83 8.65
N PRO A 64 -3.50 7.88 9.39
CA PRO A 64 -2.30 8.69 9.19
C PRO A 64 -1.51 8.23 7.96
N SER A 65 -0.78 9.15 7.31
CA SER A 65 0.05 8.83 6.14
C SER A 65 1.34 8.12 6.56
N LEU A 66 1.17 7.02 7.27
CA LEU A 66 2.20 6.12 7.80
C LEU A 66 2.19 4.78 7.06
N SER A 67 3.29 4.06 7.15
CA SER A 67 3.55 2.84 6.38
C SER A 67 2.53 1.73 6.67
N TYR A 68 2.49 1.20 7.89
CA TYR A 68 1.62 0.05 8.21
C TYR A 68 0.12 0.32 7.99
N PRO A 69 -0.45 1.46 8.39
CA PRO A 69 -1.81 1.81 8.02
C PRO A 69 -2.05 1.71 6.51
N ASN A 70 -1.15 2.26 5.70
CA ASN A 70 -1.31 2.29 4.24
C ASN A 70 -0.98 0.98 3.55
N TYR A 71 -0.02 0.18 4.05
CA TYR A 71 0.15 -1.20 3.55
C TYR A 71 -1.17 -1.97 3.62
N TYR A 72 -1.87 -1.82 4.73
CA TYR A 72 -3.10 -2.57 4.96
C TYR A 72 -4.31 -1.97 4.24
N THR A 73 -4.37 -0.64 4.12
CA THR A 73 -5.35 0.05 3.28
C THR A 73 -5.27 -0.39 1.82
N LEU A 74 -4.06 -0.44 1.25
CA LEU A 74 -3.83 -0.87 -0.14
C LEU A 74 -4.31 -2.31 -0.40
N MET A 75 -4.12 -3.20 0.55
CA MET A 75 -4.42 -4.63 0.39
C MET A 75 -5.84 -5.03 0.85
N THR A 76 -6.58 -4.14 1.51
CA THR A 76 -7.95 -4.39 1.98
C THR A 76 -9.00 -3.49 1.34
N GLY A 77 -8.57 -2.36 0.75
CA GLY A 77 -9.45 -1.32 0.26
C GLY A 77 -10.24 -0.60 1.36
N ARG A 78 -9.82 -0.72 2.62
CA ARG A 78 -10.54 -0.20 3.78
C ARG A 78 -9.73 0.87 4.49
N HIS A 79 -10.44 1.80 5.14
CA HIS A 79 -9.82 2.82 5.98
C HIS A 79 -9.31 2.23 7.31
N CYS A 80 -8.36 2.93 7.94
CA CYS A 80 -7.70 2.52 9.18
C CYS A 80 -8.68 2.17 10.30
N GLU A 81 -9.77 2.92 10.46
CA GLU A 81 -10.79 2.63 11.48
C GLU A 81 -11.57 1.33 11.24
N VAL A 82 -11.43 0.73 10.04
CA VAL A 82 -12.09 -0.53 9.68
C VAL A 82 -11.11 -1.71 9.77
N HIS A 83 -9.92 -1.57 9.17
CA HIS A 83 -8.93 -2.64 9.22
C HIS A 83 -8.09 -2.67 10.51
N GLN A 84 -8.18 -1.63 11.34
CA GLN A 84 -7.61 -1.52 12.69
C GLN A 84 -6.09 -1.35 12.77
N MET A 85 -5.37 -1.27 11.65
CA MET A 85 -3.97 -0.87 11.63
C MET A 85 -3.91 0.65 11.66
N THR A 86 -3.80 1.25 12.85
CA THR A 86 -3.99 2.69 13.07
C THR A 86 -2.69 3.48 13.22
N GLY A 87 -1.53 2.81 13.18
CA GLY A 87 -0.23 3.46 13.30
C GLY A 87 0.92 2.50 13.10
N ASN A 88 2.12 3.05 13.01
CA ASN A 88 3.37 2.27 13.05
C ASN A 88 3.72 1.81 14.47
N TYR A 89 3.11 2.45 15.48
CA TYR A 89 3.19 2.09 16.89
C TYR A 89 1.80 2.14 17.48
N MET A 90 1.34 1.03 18.02
CA MET A 90 0.01 0.90 18.62
C MET A 90 0.10 0.26 20.00
N TRP A 91 -0.91 0.42 20.83
CA TRP A 91 -1.02 -0.22 22.11
C TRP A 91 -2.46 -0.69 22.36
N ASP A 92 -2.61 -1.92 22.82
CA ASP A 92 -3.90 -2.44 23.27
C ASP A 92 -3.95 -2.38 24.81
N PRO A 93 -4.73 -1.45 25.38
CA PRO A 93 -4.86 -1.34 26.82
C PRO A 93 -5.50 -2.57 27.48
N THR A 94 -6.23 -3.39 26.74
CA THR A 94 -6.92 -4.57 27.25
C THR A 94 -5.93 -5.71 27.54
N THR A 95 -4.97 -5.89 26.67
CA THR A 95 -3.96 -6.97 26.78
C THR A 95 -2.60 -6.46 27.23
N ASN A 96 -2.43 -5.14 27.30
CA ASN A 96 -1.15 -4.46 27.58
C ASN A 96 -0.04 -4.85 26.60
N VAL A 97 -0.38 -5.14 25.35
CA VAL A 97 0.57 -5.48 24.29
C VAL A 97 0.77 -4.29 23.37
N SER A 98 1.99 -4.14 22.85
CA SER A 98 2.35 -3.09 21.91
C SER A 98 2.65 -3.68 20.53
N PHE A 99 2.24 -2.94 19.49
CA PHE A 99 2.77 -3.07 18.15
C PHE A 99 3.83 -2.01 17.95
N ASP A 100 5.02 -2.40 17.60
CA ASP A 100 6.10 -1.48 17.27
C ASP A 100 6.67 -1.87 15.89
N ILE A 101 6.86 -0.88 15.03
CA ILE A 101 7.41 -1.08 13.67
C ILE A 101 8.73 -1.86 13.71
N GLY A 102 8.96 -2.69 12.71
CA GLY A 102 10.18 -3.50 12.58
C GLY A 102 9.98 -4.95 12.98
N VAL A 103 11.10 -5.64 13.21
CA VAL A 103 11.12 -7.09 13.47
C VAL A 103 10.93 -7.35 14.95
N ASN A 104 9.71 -7.57 15.39
CA ASN A 104 9.42 -7.99 16.76
C ASN A 104 8.21 -8.96 16.82
N LYS A 105 8.19 -9.82 17.84
CA LYS A 105 7.19 -10.90 17.94
C LYS A 105 5.79 -10.38 18.23
N GLU A 106 5.67 -9.34 19.02
CA GLU A 106 4.39 -8.77 19.43
C GLU A 106 3.66 -8.16 18.21
N SER A 107 4.39 -7.60 17.27
CA SER A 107 3.83 -7.03 16.03
C SER A 107 3.33 -8.10 15.05
N LEU A 108 3.72 -9.36 15.22
CA LEU A 108 3.24 -10.50 14.43
C LEU A 108 1.96 -11.13 14.99
N LEU A 109 1.44 -10.64 16.10
CA LEU A 109 0.21 -11.19 16.68
C LEU A 109 -0.99 -10.90 15.77
N PRO A 110 -1.83 -11.92 15.49
CA PRO A 110 -3.06 -11.74 14.71
C PRO A 110 -4.02 -10.67 15.25
N LEU A 111 -3.88 -10.30 16.52
CA LEU A 111 -4.59 -9.19 17.16
C LEU A 111 -4.60 -7.91 16.31
N TRP A 112 -3.49 -7.58 15.67
CA TRP A 112 -3.30 -6.38 14.89
C TRP A 112 -3.83 -6.50 13.46
N TRP A 113 -3.76 -7.72 12.89
CA TRP A 113 -3.98 -7.98 11.47
C TRP A 113 -5.38 -8.50 11.13
N ASN A 114 -6.07 -9.12 12.09
CA ASN A 114 -7.37 -9.75 11.85
C ASN A 114 -8.55 -8.76 11.71
N GLY A 115 -8.31 -7.45 11.74
CA GLY A 115 -9.35 -6.44 11.58
C GLY A 115 -10.01 -6.42 10.19
N SER A 116 -9.28 -6.88 9.18
CA SER A 116 -9.80 -7.04 7.81
C SER A 116 -9.05 -8.13 7.07
N GLU A 117 -9.70 -8.70 6.06
CA GLU A 117 -9.10 -9.72 5.19
C GLU A 117 -8.35 -9.05 4.04
N PRO A 118 -7.02 -9.20 3.93
CA PRO A 118 -6.26 -8.65 2.81
C PRO A 118 -6.39 -9.53 1.56
N LEU A 119 -6.09 -8.96 0.40
CA LEU A 119 -6.23 -9.61 -0.90
C LEU A 119 -5.58 -10.98 -0.98
N TRP A 120 -4.36 -11.13 -0.44
CA TRP A 120 -3.66 -12.44 -0.51
C TRP A 120 -4.39 -13.53 0.25
N VAL A 121 -5.07 -13.21 1.35
CA VAL A 121 -5.91 -14.16 2.09
C VAL A 121 -7.12 -14.58 1.28
N THR A 122 -7.81 -13.62 0.64
CA THR A 122 -8.94 -13.91 -0.27
C THR A 122 -8.49 -14.82 -1.42
N MET A 123 -7.37 -14.50 -2.07
CA MET A 123 -6.82 -15.31 -3.16
C MET A 123 -6.50 -16.73 -2.71
N MET A 124 -5.86 -16.89 -1.55
CA MET A 124 -5.54 -18.21 -0.99
C MET A 124 -6.80 -19.02 -0.68
N LYS A 125 -7.86 -18.40 -0.15
CA LYS A 125 -9.16 -19.06 0.07
C LYS A 125 -9.80 -19.52 -1.24
N GLU A 126 -9.57 -18.81 -2.33
CA GLU A 126 -9.99 -19.17 -3.69
C GLU A 126 -9.01 -20.10 -4.43
N LYS A 127 -8.03 -20.65 -3.71
CA LYS A 127 -7.01 -21.59 -4.24
C LYS A 127 -6.11 -20.95 -5.31
N LYS A 128 -5.88 -19.65 -5.22
CA LYS A 128 -4.94 -18.90 -6.05
C LYS A 128 -3.66 -18.67 -5.26
N ASN A 129 -2.53 -19.16 -5.75
CA ASN A 129 -1.25 -19.08 -5.07
C ASN A 129 -0.67 -17.66 -5.09
N VAL A 130 -0.22 -17.20 -3.94
CA VAL A 130 0.39 -15.88 -3.78
C VAL A 130 1.79 -16.02 -3.22
N PHE A 131 2.77 -15.41 -3.89
CA PHE A 131 4.15 -15.33 -3.47
C PHE A 131 4.49 -13.90 -3.06
N MET A 132 5.03 -13.72 -1.86
CA MET A 132 5.33 -12.40 -1.32
C MET A 132 6.79 -12.29 -0.89
N TYR A 133 7.40 -11.16 -1.21
CA TYR A 133 8.83 -10.92 -0.97
C TYR A 133 8.98 -9.66 -0.11
N TYR A 134 9.47 -9.83 1.11
CA TYR A 134 9.70 -8.78 2.12
C TYR A 134 8.42 -7.99 2.50
N TRP A 135 7.26 -8.41 2.02
CA TRP A 135 6.00 -7.70 2.24
C TRP A 135 5.59 -7.77 3.71
N PRO A 136 5.45 -6.62 4.40
CA PRO A 136 5.08 -6.61 5.82
C PRO A 136 3.75 -7.32 6.06
N GLY A 137 3.76 -8.28 6.99
CA GLY A 137 2.59 -9.08 7.34
C GLY A 137 2.45 -10.39 6.56
N CYS A 138 3.29 -10.68 5.54
CA CYS A 138 3.21 -11.97 4.84
C CYS A 138 3.56 -13.16 5.75
N GLU A 139 4.34 -12.94 6.79
CA GLU A 139 4.73 -13.91 7.81
C GLU A 139 3.65 -14.16 8.87
N VAL A 140 2.59 -13.33 8.89
CA VAL A 140 1.49 -13.44 9.87
C VAL A 140 0.41 -14.39 9.35
N GLU A 141 -0.10 -15.25 10.23
CA GLU A 141 -1.30 -16.02 9.96
C GLU A 141 -2.55 -15.15 10.18
N ILE A 142 -3.05 -14.56 9.10
CA ILE A 142 -4.20 -13.65 9.12
C ILE A 142 -5.48 -14.46 8.83
N LEU A 143 -6.43 -14.41 9.78
CA LEU A 143 -7.67 -15.18 9.70
C LEU A 143 -7.44 -16.68 9.40
N GLY A 144 -6.37 -17.25 9.94
CA GLY A 144 -5.99 -18.65 9.76
C GLY A 144 -5.32 -18.96 8.42
N VAL A 145 -4.88 -17.95 7.65
CA VAL A 145 -4.33 -18.13 6.30
C VAL A 145 -2.99 -17.41 6.16
N ARG A 146 -2.05 -18.06 5.47
CA ARG A 146 -0.78 -17.48 5.03
C ARG A 146 -0.69 -17.53 3.50
N PRO A 147 0.12 -16.68 2.86
CA PRO A 147 0.42 -16.82 1.43
C PRO A 147 1.15 -18.14 1.17
N SER A 148 1.15 -18.60 -0.10
CA SER A 148 1.83 -19.84 -0.50
C SER A 148 3.36 -19.76 -0.28
N TYR A 149 3.92 -18.57 -0.40
CA TYR A 149 5.32 -18.28 -0.14
C TYR A 149 5.46 -16.88 0.45
N CYS A 150 6.29 -16.75 1.49
CA CYS A 150 6.69 -15.48 2.09
C CYS A 150 8.20 -15.49 2.30
N ARG A 151 8.91 -14.59 1.60
CA ARG A 151 10.28 -14.23 1.97
C ARG A 151 10.18 -13.13 3.03
N GLU A 152 10.40 -13.51 4.27
CA GLU A 152 10.19 -12.63 5.43
C GLU A 152 11.15 -11.43 5.42
N TYR A 153 10.69 -10.35 6.03
CA TYR A 153 11.46 -9.14 6.26
C TYR A 153 12.28 -9.25 7.55
N PHE A 154 13.60 -9.20 7.47
CA PHE A 154 14.50 -9.22 8.64
C PHE A 154 15.30 -7.93 8.79
N SER A 155 15.53 -7.23 7.70
CA SER A 155 16.25 -5.97 7.61
C SER A 155 15.93 -5.29 6.28
N VAL A 156 16.28 -4.02 6.16
CA VAL A 156 16.13 -3.27 4.90
C VAL A 156 16.71 -4.07 3.72
N PRO A 157 15.89 -4.47 2.73
CA PRO A 157 16.38 -5.19 1.57
C PRO A 157 17.37 -4.33 0.75
N THR A 158 18.50 -4.89 0.40
CA THR A 158 19.47 -4.24 -0.49
C THR A 158 18.92 -4.14 -1.92
N ASP A 159 19.52 -3.30 -2.77
CA ASP A 159 19.18 -3.21 -4.20
C ASP A 159 19.30 -4.59 -4.88
N LYS A 160 20.30 -5.38 -4.49
CA LYS A 160 20.46 -6.74 -4.99
C LYS A 160 19.34 -7.66 -4.52
N ASN A 161 18.93 -7.59 -3.26
CA ASN A 161 17.80 -8.37 -2.74
C ASN A 161 16.51 -8.03 -3.49
N PHE A 162 16.28 -6.76 -3.79
CA PHE A 162 15.15 -6.31 -4.58
C PHE A 162 15.19 -6.88 -6.01
N ALA A 163 16.32 -6.74 -6.72
CA ALA A 163 16.49 -7.27 -8.07
C ALA A 163 16.32 -8.80 -8.13
N ASP A 164 16.85 -9.52 -7.15
CA ASP A 164 16.70 -10.97 -7.02
C ASP A 164 15.21 -11.33 -6.78
N ALA A 165 14.52 -10.61 -5.89
CA ALA A 165 13.10 -10.83 -5.61
C ALA A 165 12.23 -10.60 -6.86
N VAL A 166 12.53 -9.56 -7.65
CA VAL A 166 11.83 -9.32 -8.93
C VAL A 166 12.01 -10.49 -9.89
N SER A 167 13.23 -11.03 -10.00
CA SER A 167 13.50 -12.17 -10.87
C SER A 167 12.80 -13.45 -10.39
N ASP A 168 12.83 -13.73 -9.09
CA ASP A 168 12.15 -14.89 -8.49
C ASP A 168 10.60 -14.77 -8.64
N ALA A 169 10.06 -13.58 -8.46
CA ALA A 169 8.66 -13.29 -8.65
C ALA A 169 8.22 -13.57 -10.10
N LEU A 170 8.98 -13.10 -11.08
CA LEU A 170 8.72 -13.39 -12.49
C LEU A 170 8.83 -14.88 -12.82
N GLU A 171 9.79 -15.58 -12.21
CA GLU A 171 9.91 -17.04 -12.39
C GLU A 171 8.71 -17.78 -11.84
N SER A 172 8.23 -17.41 -10.64
CA SER A 172 7.04 -18.04 -10.03
C SER A 172 5.78 -17.81 -10.84
N LEU A 173 5.65 -16.64 -11.47
CA LEU A 173 4.56 -16.35 -12.40
C LEU A 173 4.73 -17.13 -13.71
N CYS A 174 5.94 -17.21 -14.26
CA CYS A 174 6.22 -17.88 -15.53
C CYS A 174 5.93 -19.38 -15.45
N ASN A 175 6.40 -20.04 -14.43
CA ASN A 175 6.22 -21.50 -14.25
C ASN A 175 4.86 -21.90 -13.68
N GLY A 176 3.98 -20.94 -13.36
CA GLY A 176 2.62 -21.19 -12.86
C GLY A 176 2.55 -21.54 -11.36
N SER A 177 3.63 -21.34 -10.60
CA SER A 177 3.63 -21.55 -9.14
C SER A 177 2.82 -20.48 -8.40
N ALA A 178 2.66 -19.29 -9.00
CA ALA A 178 1.90 -18.19 -8.45
C ALA A 178 0.97 -17.55 -9.49
N GLU A 179 -0.20 -17.13 -9.05
CA GLU A 179 -1.11 -16.24 -9.79
C GLU A 179 -0.84 -14.77 -9.48
N MET A 180 -0.35 -14.47 -8.27
CA MET A 180 0.11 -13.14 -7.87
C MET A 180 1.46 -13.25 -7.20
N ALA A 181 2.35 -12.32 -7.54
CA ALA A 181 3.59 -12.07 -6.82
C ALA A 181 3.64 -10.62 -6.35
N ALA A 182 4.04 -10.38 -5.11
CA ALA A 182 4.12 -9.06 -4.49
C ALA A 182 5.50 -8.81 -3.90
N VAL A 183 6.11 -7.68 -4.25
CA VAL A 183 7.47 -7.31 -3.84
C VAL A 183 7.45 -5.98 -3.12
N TYR A 184 8.01 -5.92 -1.93
CA TYR A 184 8.20 -4.70 -1.14
C TYR A 184 9.64 -4.21 -1.20
N TYR A 185 9.82 -2.88 -1.24
CA TYR A 185 11.11 -2.24 -1.20
C TYR A 185 11.04 -0.84 -0.59
N GLU A 186 11.98 -0.50 0.31
CA GLU A 186 11.87 0.71 1.13
C GLU A 186 13.07 1.67 1.07
N ARG A 187 14.07 1.42 0.23
CA ARG A 187 15.27 2.27 0.23
C ARG A 187 14.97 3.73 -0.10
N ILE A 188 13.95 4.01 -0.91
CA ILE A 188 13.56 5.40 -1.23
C ILE A 188 13.09 6.12 0.03
N ASP A 189 12.30 5.45 0.87
CA ASP A 189 11.86 5.96 2.17
C ASP A 189 13.03 6.18 3.12
N VAL A 190 13.89 5.18 3.28
CA VAL A 190 15.08 5.25 4.15
C VAL A 190 15.98 6.43 3.80
N GLU A 191 16.29 6.62 2.51
CA GLU A 191 17.11 7.74 2.05
C GLU A 191 16.37 9.09 2.19
N GLY A 192 15.04 9.08 2.04
CA GLY A 192 14.17 10.22 2.30
C GLY A 192 14.23 10.65 3.77
N HIS A 193 14.15 9.71 4.69
CA HIS A 193 14.34 9.96 6.12
C HIS A 193 15.73 10.50 6.45
N HIS A 194 16.77 9.83 5.97
CA HIS A 194 18.14 10.17 6.33
C HIS A 194 18.60 11.52 5.76
N TYR A 195 18.27 11.81 4.51
CA TYR A 195 18.84 12.94 3.78
C TYR A 195 17.82 13.95 3.25
N GLY A 196 16.53 13.68 3.42
CA GLY A 196 15.42 14.50 2.91
C GLY A 196 14.95 14.08 1.51
N PRO A 197 13.70 14.46 1.15
CA PRO A 197 13.04 14.04 -0.09
C PRO A 197 13.73 14.54 -1.36
N ALA A 198 14.41 15.70 -1.32
CA ALA A 198 15.11 16.27 -2.46
C ALA A 198 16.57 15.79 -2.61
N SER A 199 17.06 14.94 -1.72
CA SER A 199 18.48 14.55 -1.63
C SER A 199 18.96 13.73 -2.84
N VAL A 200 20.29 13.82 -3.07
CA VAL A 200 20.98 13.02 -4.09
C VAL A 200 20.90 11.52 -3.77
N GLN A 201 20.95 11.18 -2.49
CA GLN A 201 20.87 9.80 -2.00
C GLN A 201 19.51 9.17 -2.37
N ARG A 202 18.40 9.87 -2.09
CA ARG A 202 17.07 9.44 -2.49
C ARG A 202 16.96 9.31 -4.02
N LYS A 203 17.52 10.26 -4.78
CA LYS A 203 17.56 10.18 -6.25
C LYS A 203 18.39 8.98 -6.74
N ASN A 204 19.48 8.64 -6.07
CA ASN A 204 20.26 7.46 -6.40
C ASN A 204 19.50 6.16 -6.11
N ALA A 205 18.77 6.09 -5.01
CA ALA A 205 17.88 4.95 -4.71
C ALA A 205 16.83 4.77 -5.82
N LEU A 206 16.25 5.86 -6.31
CA LEU A 206 15.30 5.84 -7.42
C LEU A 206 15.93 5.27 -8.71
N LYS A 207 17.18 5.60 -9.02
CA LYS A 207 17.89 5.04 -10.18
C LYS A 207 18.13 3.54 -10.06
N GLU A 208 18.37 3.03 -8.85
CA GLU A 208 18.54 1.58 -8.65
C GLU A 208 17.20 0.84 -8.85
N VAL A 209 16.09 1.41 -8.37
CA VAL A 209 14.74 0.89 -8.70
C VAL A 209 14.52 0.88 -10.22
N ASP A 210 14.82 1.97 -10.90
CA ASP A 210 14.70 2.08 -12.35
C ASP A 210 15.47 1.00 -13.12
N LYS A 211 16.70 0.71 -12.70
CA LYS A 211 17.50 -0.40 -13.28
C LYS A 211 16.82 -1.75 -13.10
N ALA A 212 16.30 -2.02 -11.91
CA ALA A 212 15.57 -3.26 -11.63
C ALA A 212 14.32 -3.38 -12.51
N LEU A 213 13.56 -2.29 -12.68
CA LEU A 213 12.37 -2.25 -13.52
C LEU A 213 12.72 -2.40 -15.01
N SER A 214 13.78 -1.75 -15.50
CA SER A 214 14.28 -1.96 -16.87
C SER A 214 14.62 -3.43 -17.12
N ASN A 215 15.26 -4.10 -16.16
CA ASN A 215 15.56 -5.52 -16.25
C ASN A 215 14.30 -6.39 -16.20
N MET A 216 13.34 -6.04 -15.34
CA MET A 216 12.03 -6.70 -15.26
C MET A 216 11.32 -6.70 -16.62
N ILE A 217 11.25 -5.54 -17.31
CA ILE A 217 10.63 -5.43 -18.64
C ILE A 217 11.31 -6.36 -19.65
N LYS A 218 12.65 -6.43 -19.64
CA LYS A 218 13.41 -7.37 -20.47
C LYS A 218 13.08 -8.82 -20.17
N GLN A 219 12.98 -9.17 -18.88
CA GLN A 219 12.62 -10.53 -18.45
C GLN A 219 11.19 -10.90 -18.85
N ILE A 220 10.21 -9.99 -18.70
CA ILE A 220 8.84 -10.20 -19.16
C ILE A 220 8.81 -10.53 -20.65
N LYS A 221 9.55 -9.78 -21.48
CA LYS A 221 9.65 -10.03 -22.91
C LYS A 221 10.34 -11.36 -23.22
N SER A 222 11.48 -11.64 -22.62
CA SER A 222 12.25 -12.87 -22.88
C SER A 222 11.54 -14.14 -22.44
N LYS A 223 10.69 -14.06 -21.40
CA LYS A 223 9.85 -15.18 -20.90
C LYS A 223 8.50 -15.29 -21.63
N GLY A 224 8.20 -14.40 -22.57
CA GLY A 224 6.93 -14.41 -23.30
C GLY A 224 5.71 -14.01 -22.47
N LEU A 225 5.90 -13.29 -21.36
CA LEU A 225 4.86 -12.95 -20.39
C LEU A 225 4.10 -11.64 -20.71
N GLN A 226 4.43 -10.95 -21.79
CA GLN A 226 3.89 -9.63 -22.10
C GLN A 226 2.37 -9.59 -22.31
N HIS A 227 1.75 -10.74 -22.59
CA HIS A 227 0.29 -10.88 -22.74
C HIS A 227 -0.39 -11.54 -21.55
N ASP A 228 0.39 -11.97 -20.55
CA ASP A 228 -0.08 -12.79 -19.42
C ASP A 228 0.08 -12.11 -18.06
N VAL A 229 0.87 -11.05 -17.97
CA VAL A 229 1.19 -10.39 -16.68
C VAL A 229 0.77 -8.93 -16.72
N ASN A 230 -0.02 -8.52 -15.72
CA ASN A 230 -0.23 -7.12 -15.37
C ASN A 230 0.71 -6.73 -14.24
N VAL A 231 1.26 -5.54 -14.31
CA VAL A 231 2.20 -5.00 -13.33
C VAL A 231 1.62 -3.74 -12.72
N LEU A 232 1.59 -3.68 -11.40
CA LEU A 232 1.20 -2.52 -10.61
C LEU A 232 2.38 -2.07 -9.74
N LEU A 233 2.63 -0.76 -9.73
CA LEU A 233 3.61 -0.12 -8.87
C LEU A 233 2.94 1.03 -8.13
N PHE A 234 3.06 1.05 -6.81
CA PHE A 234 2.50 2.10 -5.98
C PHE A 234 3.33 2.30 -4.71
N SER A 235 3.12 3.42 -4.04
CA SER A 235 3.63 3.67 -2.71
C SER A 235 2.51 3.72 -1.69
N ASP A 236 2.88 3.72 -0.46
CA ASP A 236 2.00 3.88 0.71
C ASP A 236 1.79 5.35 1.08
N HIS A 237 2.82 6.20 0.95
CA HIS A 237 2.83 7.63 1.25
C HIS A 237 3.96 8.36 0.51
N GLY A 238 4.03 9.68 0.74
CA GLY A 238 5.15 10.52 0.32
C GLY A 238 6.13 10.82 1.46
N MET A 239 6.80 11.98 1.40
CA MET A 239 7.84 12.40 2.33
C MET A 239 7.95 13.92 2.31
N THR A 240 8.12 14.57 3.48
CA THR A 240 8.42 16.01 3.59
C THR A 240 9.67 16.28 4.41
N ASP A 241 10.24 17.46 4.26
CA ASP A 241 11.38 17.90 5.06
C ASP A 241 10.97 18.20 6.50
N ILE A 242 11.86 17.90 7.45
CA ILE A 242 11.70 18.25 8.86
C ILE A 242 12.90 19.07 9.33
N SER A 243 12.71 19.90 10.38
CA SER A 243 13.76 20.79 10.94
C SER A 243 13.94 20.55 12.43
N TRP A 244 15.14 20.14 12.81
CA TRP A 244 15.53 19.92 14.21
C TRP A 244 15.69 21.18 15.03
N ALA A 245 16.12 22.25 14.37
CA ALA A 245 16.46 23.48 15.06
C ALA A 245 15.18 24.16 15.58
N ASP A 246 14.18 24.28 14.72
CA ASP A 246 13.10 25.23 14.92
C ASP A 246 11.71 24.58 15.04
N LYS A 247 11.52 23.37 14.50
CA LYS A 247 10.20 22.75 14.35
C LYS A 247 10.02 21.48 15.22
N VAL A 248 10.36 21.58 16.49
CA VAL A 248 10.19 20.46 17.45
C VAL A 248 9.29 20.89 18.60
N ILE A 249 8.26 20.08 18.87
CA ILE A 249 7.34 20.23 20.00
C ILE A 249 7.71 19.21 21.05
N GLU A 250 8.28 19.65 22.18
CA GLU A 250 8.65 18.80 23.31
C GLU A 250 7.51 18.76 24.33
N LEU A 251 6.81 17.64 24.45
CA LEU A 251 5.65 17.50 25.32
C LEU A 251 5.99 17.72 26.80
N LYS A 252 7.19 17.34 27.25
CA LYS A 252 7.66 17.55 28.63
C LYS A 252 7.65 19.02 29.08
N ASN A 253 7.68 19.98 28.12
CA ASN A 253 7.64 21.40 28.42
C ASN A 253 6.23 21.91 28.78
N TYR A 254 5.19 21.13 28.46
CA TYR A 254 3.79 21.52 28.64
C TYR A 254 3.05 20.66 29.65
N ILE A 255 3.42 19.37 29.75
CA ILE A 255 2.77 18.41 30.64
C ILE A 255 3.80 17.60 31.43
N ASN A 256 3.37 17.08 32.58
CA ASN A 256 4.18 16.09 33.30
C ASN A 256 3.96 14.71 32.66
N MET A 257 5.01 14.15 32.06
CA MET A 257 4.93 12.86 31.38
C MET A 257 4.57 11.69 32.32
N SER A 258 4.76 11.82 33.63
CA SER A 258 4.30 10.83 34.62
C SER A 258 2.77 10.75 34.75
N ASP A 259 2.04 11.75 34.25
CA ASP A 259 0.57 11.77 34.19
C ASP A 259 0.04 11.07 32.93
N THR A 260 0.90 10.42 32.16
CA THR A 260 0.54 9.61 30.99
C THR A 260 0.78 8.12 31.26
N ILE A 261 -0.19 7.29 30.91
CA ILE A 261 -0.07 5.82 30.99
C ILE A 261 0.80 5.31 29.84
N GLN A 262 0.56 5.83 28.63
CA GLN A 262 1.26 5.42 27.42
C GLN A 262 1.32 6.57 26.42
N MET A 263 2.42 6.61 25.69
CA MET A 263 2.61 7.42 24.49
C MET A 263 3.10 6.51 23.37
N LYS A 264 2.46 6.54 22.22
CA LYS A 264 2.86 5.79 21.03
C LYS A 264 3.11 6.73 19.87
N ASP A 265 4.14 6.36 19.10
CA ASP A 265 4.65 7.10 17.96
C ASP A 265 5.30 8.45 18.35
N ARG A 266 5.76 9.17 17.35
CA ARG A 266 6.42 10.48 17.43
C ARG A 266 6.35 11.17 16.08
N GLY A 267 6.59 12.45 16.05
CA GLY A 267 6.60 13.23 14.82
C GLY A 267 5.23 13.74 14.42
N PRO A 268 4.71 13.37 13.25
CA PRO A 268 3.47 13.92 12.71
C PRO A 268 2.21 13.57 13.49
N VAL A 269 2.14 12.34 14.01
CA VAL A 269 0.99 11.88 14.79
C VAL A 269 1.49 11.19 16.04
N VAL A 270 0.90 11.56 17.18
CA VAL A 270 1.20 10.96 18.48
C VAL A 270 -0.10 10.52 19.13
N SER A 271 -0.11 9.29 19.59
CA SER A 271 -1.18 8.70 20.39
C SER A 271 -0.84 8.79 21.87
N LEU A 272 -1.71 9.42 22.67
CA LEU A 272 -1.45 9.67 24.09
C LEU A 272 -2.59 9.11 24.95
N TRP A 273 -2.24 8.31 25.94
CA TRP A 273 -3.16 7.77 26.97
C TRP A 273 -2.84 8.45 28.31
N PRO A 274 -3.56 9.55 28.64
CA PRO A 274 -3.42 10.18 29.94
C PRO A 274 -3.95 9.28 31.07
N VAL A 275 -3.46 9.48 32.28
CA VAL A 275 -4.16 9.07 33.49
C VAL A 275 -5.55 9.72 33.50
N GLN A 276 -6.59 8.98 33.83
CA GLN A 276 -7.99 9.42 33.66
C GLN A 276 -8.28 10.77 34.34
N GLU A 277 -7.80 10.97 35.56
CA GLU A 277 -7.99 12.20 36.34
C GLU A 277 -7.24 13.38 35.75
N LYS A 278 -6.24 13.14 34.89
CA LYS A 278 -5.40 14.14 34.25
C LYS A 278 -5.82 14.46 32.81
N HIS A 279 -6.73 13.70 32.24
CA HIS A 279 -7.11 13.81 30.82
C HIS A 279 -7.50 15.24 30.43
N THR A 280 -8.41 15.88 31.16
CA THR A 280 -8.88 17.24 30.84
C THR A 280 -7.76 18.27 30.98
N GLU A 281 -6.94 18.15 32.05
CA GLU A 281 -5.81 19.07 32.28
C GLU A 281 -4.79 18.96 31.12
N ILE A 282 -4.43 17.74 30.73
CA ILE A 282 -3.48 17.48 29.63
C ILE A 282 -4.05 18.00 28.31
N TYR A 283 -5.32 17.70 28.01
CA TYR A 283 -5.97 18.16 26.79
C TYR A 283 -5.93 19.71 26.68
N GLU A 284 -6.35 20.43 27.71
CA GLU A 284 -6.38 21.91 27.67
C GLU A 284 -4.98 22.52 27.56
N LYS A 285 -3.97 21.94 28.19
CA LYS A 285 -2.59 22.39 28.06
C LYS A 285 -2.04 22.17 26.66
N LEU A 286 -2.23 20.96 26.12
CA LEU A 286 -1.68 20.62 24.80
C LEU A 286 -2.45 21.29 23.66
N LYS A 287 -3.74 21.53 23.79
CA LYS A 287 -4.55 22.25 22.80
C LYS A 287 -4.09 23.70 22.59
N ALA A 288 -3.45 24.30 23.58
CA ALA A 288 -2.91 25.66 23.50
C ALA A 288 -1.51 25.73 22.84
N VAL A 289 -0.92 24.58 22.52
CA VAL A 289 0.40 24.51 21.89
C VAL A 289 0.26 24.79 20.40
N GLU A 290 1.06 25.74 19.92
CA GLU A 290 1.09 26.08 18.50
C GLU A 290 1.66 24.95 17.63
N HIS A 291 1.31 24.93 16.36
CA HIS A 291 1.81 24.00 15.33
C HIS A 291 1.43 22.52 15.53
N MET A 292 0.44 22.25 16.36
CA MET A 292 -0.22 20.96 16.41
C MET A 292 -1.71 21.08 16.73
N HIS A 293 -2.47 20.10 16.30
CA HIS A 293 -3.87 19.92 16.65
C HIS A 293 -4.01 18.77 17.65
N VAL A 294 -4.83 18.95 18.68
CA VAL A 294 -5.10 17.94 19.69
C VAL A 294 -6.57 17.57 19.65
N TYR A 295 -6.85 16.30 19.45
CA TYR A 295 -8.21 15.79 19.33
C TYR A 295 -8.52 14.77 20.42
N ASN A 296 -9.65 14.95 21.09
CA ASN A 296 -10.32 13.80 21.72
C ASN A 296 -10.88 12.89 20.61
N ILE A 297 -11.12 11.63 20.88
CA ILE A 297 -11.64 10.66 19.88
C ILE A 297 -12.86 11.20 19.12
N LYS A 298 -13.84 11.79 19.84
CA LYS A 298 -15.08 12.33 19.24
C LYS A 298 -14.82 13.53 18.31
N ASP A 299 -13.74 14.26 18.54
CA ASP A 299 -13.41 15.52 17.85
C ASP A 299 -12.47 15.29 16.65
N ILE A 300 -11.98 14.07 16.47
CA ILE A 300 -11.18 13.68 15.29
C ILE A 300 -12.01 13.92 14.02
N PRO A 301 -11.48 14.64 13.02
CA PRO A 301 -12.20 14.92 11.78
C PRO A 301 -12.68 13.64 11.08
N ASP A 302 -13.95 13.63 10.64
CA ASP A 302 -14.57 12.48 9.96
C ASP A 302 -13.81 12.08 8.70
N ARG A 303 -13.18 13.03 7.99
CA ARG A 303 -12.40 12.79 6.78
C ARG A 303 -11.15 11.94 7.00
N PHE A 304 -10.69 11.80 8.24
CA PHE A 304 -9.56 10.93 8.57
C PHE A 304 -9.94 9.45 8.62
N PHE A 305 -11.23 9.12 8.73
CA PHE A 305 -11.67 7.72 8.86
C PHE A 305 -10.86 6.92 9.90
N TYR A 306 -10.62 7.55 11.05
CA TYR A 306 -9.67 7.09 12.05
C TYR A 306 -10.31 6.82 13.42
N LYS A 307 -11.26 7.66 13.83
CA LYS A 307 -11.76 7.73 15.20
C LYS A 307 -12.45 6.46 15.73
N LYS A 308 -12.90 5.56 14.86
CA LYS A 308 -13.50 4.28 15.25
C LYS A 308 -12.47 3.14 15.36
N GLY A 309 -11.19 3.44 15.20
CA GLY A 309 -10.12 2.46 15.38
C GLY A 309 -10.06 1.96 16.82
N LYS A 310 -9.96 0.64 17.00
CA LYS A 310 -9.88 -0.03 18.31
C LYS A 310 -8.70 0.46 19.15
N PHE A 311 -7.60 0.80 18.48
CA PHE A 311 -6.35 1.18 19.11
C PHE A 311 -6.11 2.69 19.14
N VAL A 312 -7.11 3.48 18.76
CA VAL A 312 -7.02 4.94 18.80
C VAL A 312 -7.00 5.42 20.25
N ALA A 313 -6.02 6.26 20.56
CA ALA A 313 -5.82 6.81 21.89
C ALA A 313 -6.92 7.81 22.29
N PRO A 314 -7.15 8.03 23.59
CA PRO A 314 -8.03 9.08 24.09
C PRO A 314 -7.69 10.47 23.56
N LEU A 315 -6.40 10.75 23.35
CA LEU A 315 -5.90 11.96 22.70
C LEU A 315 -5.02 11.60 21.49
N THR A 316 -5.34 12.20 20.35
CA THR A 316 -4.54 12.15 19.13
C THR A 316 -3.98 13.54 18.86
N LEU A 317 -2.65 13.63 18.77
CA LEU A 317 -1.93 14.85 18.45
C LEU A 317 -1.47 14.77 17.00
N VAL A 318 -1.75 15.80 16.20
CA VAL A 318 -1.38 15.87 14.78
C VAL A 318 -0.58 17.15 14.56
N ALA A 319 0.67 17.02 14.16
CA ALA A 319 1.55 18.15 13.89
C ALA A 319 1.20 18.83 12.55
N GLU A 320 1.46 20.12 12.45
CA GLU A 320 1.54 20.81 11.18
C GLU A 320 2.76 20.32 10.37
N GLU A 321 2.72 20.50 9.07
CA GLU A 321 3.78 20.04 8.17
C GLU A 321 5.17 20.49 8.58
N GLY A 322 6.10 19.56 8.61
CA GLY A 322 7.50 19.79 8.98
C GLY A 322 7.76 19.92 10.49
N TRP A 323 6.70 19.99 11.32
CA TRP A 323 6.81 19.95 12.77
C TRP A 323 6.90 18.52 13.30
N PHE A 324 7.63 18.34 14.39
CA PHE A 324 7.92 17.04 14.98
C PHE A 324 7.57 17.02 16.47
N ILE A 325 6.55 16.25 16.85
CA ILE A 325 6.14 16.04 18.24
C ILE A 325 7.00 14.95 18.86
N VAL A 326 7.56 15.19 20.00
CA VAL A 326 8.37 14.23 20.76
C VAL A 326 8.20 14.43 22.26
N GLU A 327 8.44 13.42 23.05
CA GLU A 327 8.42 13.55 24.50
C GLU A 327 9.47 14.58 24.96
N SER A 328 10.71 14.42 24.48
CA SER A 328 11.83 15.33 24.72
C SER A 328 12.86 15.23 23.59
N ARG A 329 13.69 16.25 23.42
CA ARG A 329 14.74 16.27 22.38
C ARG A 329 15.72 15.12 22.49
N GLU A 330 15.94 14.61 23.67
CA GLU A 330 16.82 13.45 23.90
C GLU A 330 16.28 12.16 23.24
N LYS A 331 14.97 12.13 22.95
CA LYS A 331 14.29 11.00 22.29
C LYS A 331 14.08 11.20 20.79
N LEU A 332 14.63 12.26 20.19
CA LEU A 332 14.59 12.45 18.74
C LEU A 332 15.30 11.29 18.01
N PRO A 333 14.77 10.82 16.88
CA PRO A 333 15.36 9.73 16.13
C PRO A 333 16.66 10.15 15.47
N PHE A 334 17.72 9.37 15.71
CA PHE A 334 18.96 9.42 14.96
C PHE A 334 19.02 8.25 14.00
N TRP A 335 19.83 8.34 12.97
CA TRP A 335 20.29 7.19 12.25
C TRP A 335 21.79 6.96 12.51
N GLU A 336 22.18 5.70 12.55
CA GLU A 336 23.55 5.29 12.82
C GLU A 336 24.12 4.61 11.57
N ASN A 337 25.35 4.98 11.21
CA ASN A 337 26.04 4.20 10.19
C ASN A 337 26.48 2.83 10.72
N GLY A 338 26.92 1.95 9.84
CA GLY A 338 27.38 0.60 10.19
C GLY A 338 28.57 0.55 11.19
N THR A 339 29.10 1.70 11.64
CA THR A 339 30.17 1.81 12.65
C THR A 339 29.62 2.11 14.05
N GLY A 340 28.31 2.22 14.21
CA GLY A 340 27.65 2.55 15.50
C GLY A 340 27.83 4.01 15.94
N ARG A 341 28.27 4.91 15.06
CA ARG A 341 28.32 6.33 15.33
C ARG A 341 27.02 6.99 14.90
N LYS A 342 26.49 7.85 15.78
CA LYS A 342 25.40 8.76 15.40
C LYS A 342 25.91 9.74 14.35
N GLU A 343 25.42 9.60 13.11
CA GLU A 343 25.93 10.41 12.01
C GLU A 343 25.09 11.67 11.80
N ALA A 344 23.77 11.53 11.84
CA ALA A 344 22.88 12.64 11.58
C ALA A 344 21.52 12.47 12.24
N TRP A 345 20.79 13.58 12.35
CA TRP A 345 19.38 13.61 12.58
C TRP A 345 18.64 13.21 11.30
N GLN A 346 17.41 12.67 11.43
CA GLN A 346 16.53 12.48 10.31
C GLN A 346 16.22 13.84 9.65
N ASN A 347 16.19 13.88 8.32
CA ASN A 347 15.94 15.10 7.55
C ASN A 347 14.60 15.09 6.81
N GLY A 348 13.94 13.94 6.74
CA GLY A 348 12.61 13.79 6.18
C GLY A 348 11.71 12.96 7.07
N TRP A 349 10.41 13.20 7.00
CA TRP A 349 9.40 12.43 7.70
C TRP A 349 8.06 12.45 6.98
N HIS A 350 7.16 11.57 7.41
CA HIS A 350 5.80 11.41 6.88
C HIS A 350 4.85 11.00 7.99
N GLY A 351 3.54 10.95 7.71
CA GLY A 351 2.50 10.64 8.70
C GLY A 351 1.55 11.81 8.98
N TYR A 352 1.82 12.96 8.38
CA TYR A 352 1.01 14.18 8.51
C TYR A 352 -0.39 14.00 7.90
N ASP A 353 -1.18 15.06 7.93
CA ASP A 353 -2.47 15.12 7.26
C ASP A 353 -2.37 14.58 5.82
N ASN A 354 -3.17 13.59 5.50
CA ASN A 354 -3.10 12.89 4.22
C ASN A 354 -3.55 13.72 3.01
N GLU A 355 -4.13 14.90 3.21
CA GLU A 355 -4.46 15.83 2.13
C GLU A 355 -3.29 16.74 1.74
N LEU A 356 -2.18 16.74 2.51
CA LEU A 356 -0.94 17.44 2.11
C LEU A 356 -0.36 16.82 0.85
N LEU A 357 0.14 17.67 -0.05
CA LEU A 357 0.72 17.22 -1.32
C LEU A 357 1.94 16.32 -1.10
N GLU A 358 2.75 16.67 -0.13
CA GLU A 358 3.99 15.97 0.22
C GLU A 358 3.74 14.55 0.74
N MET A 359 2.53 14.29 1.24
CA MET A 359 2.14 12.95 1.71
C MET A 359 1.60 12.05 0.60
N ARG A 360 1.34 12.59 -0.59
CA ARG A 360 0.76 11.83 -1.69
C ARG A 360 1.78 10.90 -2.34
N GLY A 361 1.35 9.67 -2.56
CA GLY A 361 2.12 8.64 -3.25
C GLY A 361 1.89 8.61 -4.76
N PHE A 362 2.57 7.68 -5.41
CA PHE A 362 2.44 7.43 -6.84
C PHE A 362 1.66 6.15 -7.14
N PHE A 363 1.16 6.05 -8.36
CA PHE A 363 0.61 4.81 -8.91
C PHE A 363 0.93 4.72 -10.40
N LEU A 364 1.51 3.59 -10.80
CA LEU A 364 1.74 3.20 -12.20
C LEU A 364 1.19 1.79 -12.41
N ALA A 365 0.71 1.55 -13.62
CA ALA A 365 0.31 0.21 -13.99
C ALA A 365 0.54 -0.02 -15.49
N TYR A 366 0.95 -1.22 -15.88
CA TYR A 366 1.00 -1.60 -17.29
C TYR A 366 0.75 -3.09 -17.46
N GLY A 367 0.39 -3.46 -18.65
CA GLY A 367 0.11 -4.84 -18.99
C GLY A 367 -1.10 -4.94 -19.92
N PRO A 368 -1.47 -6.17 -20.28
CA PRO A 368 -2.48 -6.38 -21.33
C PRO A 368 -3.88 -5.87 -20.97
N ASP A 369 -4.21 -5.66 -19.70
CA ASP A 369 -5.52 -5.15 -19.30
C ASP A 369 -5.54 -3.62 -19.12
N PHE A 370 -4.39 -2.95 -19.18
CA PHE A 370 -4.28 -1.50 -19.02
C PHE A 370 -4.20 -0.76 -20.36
N LYS A 371 -4.72 0.47 -20.37
CA LYS A 371 -4.48 1.42 -21.47
C LYS A 371 -3.00 1.76 -21.58
N SER A 372 -2.53 2.05 -22.76
CA SER A 372 -1.15 2.51 -22.99
C SER A 372 -1.09 4.01 -23.07
N ASN A 373 0.01 4.60 -22.58
CA ASN A 373 0.26 6.05 -22.58
C ASN A 373 -0.95 6.86 -22.07
N PHE A 374 -1.51 6.42 -20.96
CA PHE A 374 -2.72 7.01 -20.38
C PHE A 374 -2.41 7.68 -19.04
N ARG A 375 -2.71 8.98 -18.96
CA ARG A 375 -2.66 9.73 -17.70
C ARG A 375 -4.06 9.73 -17.08
N ALA A 376 -4.15 9.17 -15.88
CA ALA A 376 -5.40 9.09 -15.15
C ALA A 376 -5.49 10.19 -14.08
N PRO A 377 -6.71 10.64 -13.73
CA PRO A 377 -6.91 11.56 -12.61
C PRO A 377 -6.47 10.94 -11.27
N PRO A 378 -6.37 11.77 -10.21
CA PRO A 378 -5.99 11.28 -8.89
C PRO A 378 -6.90 10.18 -8.36
N ILE A 379 -6.29 9.24 -7.63
CA ILE A 379 -6.97 8.15 -6.92
C ILE A 379 -6.66 8.19 -5.43
N ARG A 380 -7.31 7.33 -4.65
CA ARG A 380 -7.02 7.08 -3.24
C ARG A 380 -6.44 5.68 -3.04
N SER A 381 -5.63 5.48 -2.02
CA SER A 381 -5.04 4.16 -1.72
C SER A 381 -6.09 3.04 -1.57
N VAL A 382 -7.27 3.35 -1.02
CA VAL A 382 -8.40 2.41 -0.91
C VAL A 382 -8.92 1.90 -2.27
N ASP A 383 -8.67 2.62 -3.37
CA ASP A 383 -9.16 2.24 -4.71
C ASP A 383 -8.34 1.12 -5.35
N VAL A 384 -7.06 0.99 -4.96
CA VAL A 384 -6.11 0.04 -5.53
C VAL A 384 -6.55 -1.41 -5.34
N TYR A 385 -7.14 -1.72 -4.19
CA TYR A 385 -7.71 -3.04 -3.89
C TYR A 385 -8.69 -3.52 -4.97
N ASN A 386 -9.59 -2.65 -5.42
CA ASN A 386 -10.59 -3.01 -6.43
C ASN A 386 -9.94 -3.34 -7.79
N ILE A 387 -8.88 -2.62 -8.20
CA ILE A 387 -8.11 -2.96 -9.40
C ILE A 387 -7.47 -4.33 -9.25
N MET A 388 -6.79 -4.58 -8.14
CA MET A 388 -6.11 -5.85 -7.90
C MET A 388 -7.09 -7.03 -7.87
N CYS A 389 -8.25 -6.88 -7.21
CA CYS A 389 -9.29 -7.91 -7.22
C CYS A 389 -9.79 -8.21 -8.63
N ASN A 390 -10.04 -7.17 -9.44
CA ASN A 390 -10.49 -7.33 -10.82
C ASN A 390 -9.46 -8.11 -11.65
N LEU A 391 -8.18 -7.73 -11.58
CA LEU A 391 -7.10 -8.38 -12.32
C LEU A 391 -6.85 -9.82 -11.84
N ALA A 392 -6.91 -10.05 -10.53
CA ALA A 392 -6.75 -11.38 -9.94
C ALA A 392 -7.98 -12.29 -10.17
N GLY A 393 -9.09 -11.73 -10.65
CA GLY A 393 -10.34 -12.44 -10.84
C GLY A 393 -10.94 -12.99 -9.56
N VAL A 394 -10.86 -12.19 -8.49
CA VAL A 394 -11.54 -12.46 -7.23
C VAL A 394 -12.59 -11.38 -6.95
N LYS A 395 -13.66 -11.76 -6.29
CA LYS A 395 -14.69 -10.79 -5.92
C LYS A 395 -14.18 -9.90 -4.78
N PRO A 396 -14.18 -8.57 -4.95
CA PRO A 396 -13.81 -7.69 -3.86
C PRO A 396 -14.76 -7.83 -2.67
N LEU A 397 -14.21 -7.90 -1.48
CA LEU A 397 -14.96 -7.81 -0.24
C LEU A 397 -15.49 -6.37 -0.05
N PRO A 398 -16.49 -6.14 0.82
CA PRO A 398 -16.97 -4.80 1.13
C PRO A 398 -15.81 -3.88 1.52
N ASN A 399 -15.64 -2.77 0.81
CA ASN A 399 -14.51 -1.87 0.96
C ASN A 399 -14.92 -0.41 0.73
N ASN A 400 -13.99 0.52 0.92
CA ASN A 400 -14.18 1.97 0.81
C ASN A 400 -13.72 2.55 -0.54
N GLY A 401 -13.11 1.72 -1.39
CA GLY A 401 -12.63 2.13 -2.71
C GLY A 401 -13.79 2.38 -3.69
N SER A 402 -13.53 3.23 -4.68
CA SER A 402 -14.48 3.54 -5.76
C SER A 402 -13.99 2.97 -7.09
N TRP A 403 -14.77 2.06 -7.65
CA TRP A 403 -14.49 1.51 -8.98
C TRP A 403 -14.50 2.59 -10.06
N SER A 404 -15.40 3.55 -10.00
CA SER A 404 -15.52 4.64 -10.98
C SER A 404 -14.30 5.57 -11.06
N ARG A 405 -13.44 5.60 -10.02
CA ARG A 405 -12.18 6.34 -10.08
C ARG A 405 -11.08 5.61 -10.85
N VAL A 406 -11.19 4.30 -10.99
CA VAL A 406 -10.10 3.46 -11.52
C VAL A 406 -10.44 2.72 -12.81
N GLU A 407 -11.72 2.49 -13.12
CA GLU A 407 -12.13 1.76 -14.32
C GLU A 407 -11.63 2.40 -15.62
N CYS A 408 -11.43 3.71 -15.65
CA CYS A 408 -10.94 4.43 -16.81
C CYS A 408 -9.51 4.02 -17.24
N MET A 409 -8.74 3.40 -16.35
CA MET A 409 -7.38 2.94 -16.61
C MET A 409 -7.33 1.64 -17.42
N LEU A 410 -8.40 0.85 -17.33
CA LEU A 410 -8.46 -0.46 -17.98
C LEU A 410 -8.85 -0.35 -19.44
N GLN A 411 -8.38 -1.30 -20.24
CA GLN A 411 -8.88 -1.46 -21.60
C GLN A 411 -10.36 -1.87 -21.52
N ASN A 412 -11.16 -1.39 -22.45
CA ASN A 412 -12.56 -1.76 -22.57
C ASN A 412 -12.67 -3.25 -22.97
N THR A 413 -12.53 -4.14 -22.01
CA THR A 413 -13.04 -5.49 -22.18
C THR A 413 -14.54 -5.37 -21.99
N ALA A 414 -15.31 -5.61 -23.08
CA ALA A 414 -16.76 -5.68 -22.99
C ALA A 414 -17.12 -6.60 -21.80
N PRO A 415 -17.98 -6.19 -20.87
CA PRO A 415 -18.30 -7.02 -19.72
C PRO A 415 -18.80 -8.37 -20.20
N LEU A 416 -18.19 -9.44 -19.73
CA LEU A 416 -18.56 -10.85 -20.03
C LEU A 416 -20.07 -11.11 -19.86
N ALA A 417 -20.76 -10.31 -19.05
CA ALA A 417 -22.20 -10.32 -18.89
C ALA A 417 -22.97 -9.95 -20.16
N GLN A 418 -22.43 -9.09 -21.05
CA GLN A 418 -23.09 -8.79 -22.32
C GLN A 418 -22.87 -9.90 -23.35
N LEU A 419 -21.74 -10.56 -23.36
CA LEU A 419 -21.50 -11.71 -24.23
C LEU A 419 -22.42 -12.89 -23.90
N SER A 420 -22.76 -13.13 -22.63
CA SER A 420 -23.70 -14.17 -22.24
C SER A 420 -25.14 -13.85 -22.66
N GLN A 421 -25.55 -12.59 -22.66
CA GLN A 421 -26.88 -12.18 -23.15
C GLN A 421 -26.98 -12.27 -24.68
N TRP A 422 -25.94 -11.90 -25.42
CA TRP A 422 -25.92 -12.06 -26.87
C TRP A 422 -25.88 -13.54 -27.29
N SER A 423 -25.11 -14.37 -26.60
CA SER A 423 -25.08 -15.83 -26.81
C SER A 423 -26.45 -16.47 -26.56
N SER A 424 -27.15 -16.06 -25.53
CA SER A 424 -28.49 -16.53 -25.20
C SER A 424 -29.55 -16.09 -26.24
N CYS A 425 -29.44 -14.85 -26.74
CA CYS A 425 -30.32 -14.35 -27.79
C CYS A 425 -30.10 -15.03 -29.14
N VAL A 426 -28.82 -15.29 -29.52
CA VAL A 426 -28.47 -15.97 -30.75
C VAL A 426 -28.93 -17.44 -30.68
N LEU A 427 -28.77 -18.12 -29.54
CA LEU A 427 -29.23 -19.46 -29.33
C LEU A 427 -30.76 -19.55 -29.39
N ALA A 428 -31.48 -18.59 -28.82
CA ALA A 428 -32.95 -18.54 -28.88
C ALA A 428 -33.44 -18.30 -30.33
N LEU A 429 -32.76 -17.44 -31.09
CA LEU A 429 -33.09 -17.20 -32.51
C LEU A 429 -32.80 -18.44 -33.40
N MET A 430 -31.70 -19.17 -33.13
CA MET A 430 -31.41 -20.42 -33.83
C MET A 430 -32.39 -21.53 -33.51
N LEU A 431 -32.86 -21.64 -32.28
CA LEU A 431 -33.89 -22.61 -31.89
C LEU A 431 -35.25 -22.29 -32.52
N LEU A 432 -35.62 -21.01 -32.63
CA LEU A 432 -36.87 -20.61 -33.31
C LEU A 432 -36.85 -20.86 -34.81
N SER A 433 -35.69 -20.86 -35.47
CA SER A 433 -35.56 -21.18 -36.91
C SER A 433 -35.57 -22.69 -37.22
N LEU A 434 -35.47 -23.54 -36.22
CA LEU A 434 -35.55 -25.01 -36.37
C LEU A 434 -36.97 -25.54 -36.19
N PHE A 435 -37.93 -24.69 -35.77
CA PHE A 435 -39.33 -25.06 -35.59
C PHE A 435 -40.27 -24.26 -36.52
N ALA A 436 -39.73 -23.52 -37.45
CA ALA A 436 -40.45 -22.90 -38.58
C ALA A 436 -40.11 -23.64 -39.88
#